data_a55f761e53557547d2958e1fd69a95a6
#
_entry.id   a55f761e53557547d2958e1fd69a95a6
#
_cell.length_a   1.000
_cell.length_b   1.000
_cell.length_c   1.000
_cell.angle_alpha   90.00
_cell.angle_beta   90.00
_cell.angle_gamma   90.00
#
_symmetry.space_group_name_H-M   'P 1'
#
loop_
_entity.id
_entity.type
_entity.pdbx_description
1 polymer ?
#
loop_
_entity_poly.entity_id
_entity_poly.type
_entity_poly.pdbx_seq_one_letter_code
_entity_poly.pdbx_strand_id
1 'polypeptide(L)'
;MAARIRKGDRVEVISGAHKGKRGEVLKVIPKENRAVVQGVATVKRHTKPRGVGQPGGIVEKEAPVHLSNLMLIDPKTDRPTRVGFRILEDGKKVRVAKGSGEVIDA
;
A
#
# COMPACT_ATOMS: atom_id res chain seq x y z
N MET A 1 -16.62 7.38 3.66
CA MET A 1 -15.38 7.93 4.20
C MET A 1 -14.31 7.97 3.14
N ALA A 2 -13.52 9.03 3.11
CA ALA A 2 -12.37 9.09 2.20
C ALA A 2 -11.27 8.14 2.68
N ALA A 3 -10.70 7.37 1.77
CA ALA A 3 -9.64 6.43 2.10
C ALA A 3 -8.31 7.16 2.31
N ARG A 4 -7.60 6.83 3.38
CA ARG A 4 -6.27 7.39 3.66
C ARG A 4 -5.20 6.78 2.75
N ILE A 5 -5.35 5.51 2.39
CA ILE A 5 -4.45 4.78 1.51
C ILE A 5 -5.22 4.33 0.29
N ARG A 6 -4.66 4.58 -0.89
CA ARG A 6 -5.28 4.25 -2.18
C ARG A 6 -4.29 3.51 -3.07
N LYS A 7 -4.82 2.83 -4.09
CA LYS A 7 -4.01 2.20 -5.14
C LYS A 7 -3.08 3.26 -5.77
N GLY A 8 -1.82 2.90 -5.94
CA GLY A 8 -0.81 3.78 -6.49
C GLY A 8 -0.02 4.57 -5.46
N ASP A 9 -0.46 4.57 -4.21
CA ASP A 9 0.26 5.26 -3.14
C ASP A 9 1.57 4.55 -2.80
N ARG A 10 2.57 5.35 -2.46
CA ARG A 10 3.82 4.81 -1.93
C ARG A 10 3.73 4.77 -0.41
N VAL A 11 3.94 3.59 0.16
CA VAL A 11 3.77 3.35 1.60
C VAL A 11 4.98 2.65 2.20
N GLU A 12 5.11 2.74 3.52
CA GLU A 12 6.10 2.00 4.28
C GLU A 12 5.40 1.16 5.36
N VAL A 13 5.90 -0.05 5.57
CA VAL A 13 5.41 -0.92 6.64
C VAL A 13 6.03 -0.46 7.95
N ILE A 14 5.21 -0.10 8.92
CA ILE A 14 5.67 0.47 10.20
C ILE A 14 5.68 -0.52 11.35
N SER A 15 5.07 -1.68 11.18
CA SER A 15 5.06 -2.71 12.22
C SER A 15 4.88 -4.10 11.61
N GLY A 16 5.20 -5.12 12.40
CA GLY A 16 5.11 -6.51 11.98
C GLY A 16 6.40 -7.04 11.38
N ALA A 17 6.31 -8.22 10.77
CA ALA A 17 7.47 -8.94 10.23
C ALA A 17 8.16 -8.21 9.07
N HIS A 18 7.44 -7.33 8.38
CA HIS A 18 7.96 -6.62 7.20
C HIS A 18 8.28 -5.16 7.47
N LYS A 19 8.40 -4.78 8.75
CA LYS A 19 8.72 -3.41 9.15
C LYS A 19 9.92 -2.84 8.40
N GLY A 20 9.78 -1.63 7.91
CA GLY A 20 10.83 -0.92 7.16
C GLY A 20 10.76 -1.09 5.64
N LYS A 21 9.99 -2.04 5.14
CA LYS A 21 9.83 -2.23 3.70
C LYS A 21 8.92 -1.17 3.11
N ARG A 22 9.24 -0.72 1.92
CA ARG A 22 8.50 0.29 1.16
C ARG A 22 8.04 -0.27 -0.17
N GLY A 23 6.93 0.22 -0.68
CA GLY A 23 6.45 -0.17 -2.00
C GLY A 23 5.22 0.61 -2.42
N GLU A 24 4.77 0.36 -3.63
CA GLU A 24 3.57 0.95 -4.18
C GLU A 24 2.36 0.06 -3.89
N VAL A 25 1.26 0.66 -3.50
CA VAL A 25 0.00 -0.06 -3.26
C VAL A 25 -0.57 -0.52 -4.61
N LEU A 26 -0.66 -1.83 -4.78
CA LEU A 26 -1.20 -2.44 -5.99
C LEU A 26 -2.72 -2.57 -5.94
N LYS A 27 -3.26 -2.81 -4.74
CA LYS A 27 -4.68 -3.04 -4.54
C LYS A 27 -5.04 -2.77 -3.09
N VAL A 28 -6.22 -2.20 -2.86
CA VAL A 28 -6.78 -2.04 -1.51
C VAL A 28 -8.00 -2.95 -1.39
N ILE A 29 -8.10 -3.65 -0.27
CA ILE A 29 -9.22 -4.53 0.05
C ILE A 29 -9.94 -3.96 1.27
N PRO A 30 -10.89 -3.02 1.07
CA PRO A 30 -11.52 -2.31 2.19
C PRO A 30 -12.28 -3.23 3.15
N LYS A 31 -12.88 -4.27 2.63
CA LYS A 31 -13.66 -5.22 3.46
C LYS A 31 -12.80 -5.93 4.49
N GLU A 32 -11.51 -6.11 4.21
CA GLU A 32 -10.58 -6.78 5.11
C GLU A 32 -9.65 -5.81 5.83
N ASN A 33 -9.74 -4.51 5.56
CA ASN A 33 -8.80 -3.49 6.03
C ASN A 33 -7.36 -3.84 5.68
N ARG A 34 -7.14 -4.32 4.45
CA ARG A 34 -5.83 -4.74 3.96
C ARG A 34 -5.50 -4.11 2.62
N ALA A 35 -4.21 -4.10 2.29
CA ALA A 35 -3.74 -3.68 0.99
C ALA A 35 -2.61 -4.59 0.53
N VAL A 36 -2.51 -4.77 -0.78
CA VAL A 36 -1.40 -5.48 -1.40
C VAL A 36 -0.38 -4.45 -1.82
N VAL A 37 0.86 -4.59 -1.34
CA VAL A 37 1.96 -3.66 -1.62
C VAL A 37 3.05 -4.39 -2.38
N GLN A 38 3.53 -3.79 -3.47
CA GLN A 38 4.54 -4.38 -4.33
C GLN A 38 5.82 -4.70 -3.54
N GLY A 39 6.28 -5.95 -3.63
CA GLY A 39 7.50 -6.39 -2.99
C GLY A 39 7.42 -6.59 -1.48
N VAL A 40 6.25 -6.40 -0.89
CA VAL A 40 6.04 -6.54 0.56
C VAL A 40 5.22 -7.79 0.84
N ALA A 41 5.58 -8.52 1.90
CA ALA A 41 4.89 -9.72 2.34
C ALA A 41 4.76 -10.78 1.25
N THR A 42 5.80 -10.97 0.47
CA THR A 42 5.79 -12.00 -0.57
C THR A 42 5.75 -13.38 0.04
N VAL A 43 4.90 -14.24 -0.52
CA VAL A 43 4.81 -15.65 -0.14
C VAL A 43 5.16 -16.52 -1.34
N LYS A 44 5.93 -17.55 -1.09
CA LYS A 44 6.26 -18.55 -2.09
C LYS A 44 5.25 -19.69 -2.01
N ARG A 45 4.64 -20.00 -3.14
CA ARG A 45 3.69 -21.11 -3.23
C ARG A 45 4.15 -22.13 -4.23
N HIS A 46 4.09 -23.41 -3.84
CA HIS A 46 4.26 -24.50 -4.76
C HIS A 46 2.99 -24.66 -5.57
N THR A 47 3.11 -24.62 -6.88
CA THR A 47 2.01 -24.92 -7.78
C THR A 47 2.20 -26.31 -8.36
N LYS A 48 1.14 -27.13 -8.32
CA LYS A 48 1.17 -28.46 -8.95
C LYS A 48 0.95 -28.31 -10.46
N PRO A 49 1.56 -29.19 -11.27
CA PRO A 49 1.28 -29.20 -12.71
C PRO A 49 -0.22 -29.39 -12.95
N ARG A 50 -0.78 -28.60 -13.87
CA ARG A 50 -2.19 -28.67 -14.22
C ARG A 50 -2.39 -29.17 -15.63
N GLY A 51 -1.88 -30.36 -15.91
CA GLY A 51 -2.01 -30.97 -17.21
C GLY A 51 -0.76 -30.81 -18.07
N VAL A 52 -0.86 -31.33 -19.30
CA VAL A 52 0.25 -31.34 -20.24
C VAL A 52 0.63 -29.93 -20.64
N GLY A 53 1.92 -29.64 -20.56
CA GLY A 53 2.43 -28.33 -20.95
C GLY A 53 2.39 -27.26 -19.89
N GLN A 54 1.89 -27.56 -18.68
CA GLN A 54 1.87 -26.61 -17.57
C GLN A 54 2.76 -27.11 -16.43
N PRO A 55 4.03 -26.69 -16.41
CA PRO A 55 4.92 -27.09 -15.34
C PRO A 55 4.50 -26.51 -14.00
N GLY A 56 4.63 -27.31 -12.96
CA GLY A 56 4.52 -26.83 -11.59
C GLY A 56 5.74 -25.99 -11.25
N GLY A 57 5.68 -25.26 -10.16
CA GLY A 57 6.81 -24.44 -9.74
C GLY A 57 6.53 -23.66 -8.46
N ILE A 58 7.45 -22.78 -8.13
CA ILE A 58 7.32 -21.88 -7.00
C ILE A 58 6.94 -20.50 -7.54
N VAL A 59 5.81 -19.98 -7.09
CA VAL A 59 5.32 -18.66 -7.49
C VAL A 59 5.38 -17.73 -6.29
N GLU A 60 6.00 -16.57 -6.47
CA GLU A 60 5.99 -15.53 -5.47
C GLU A 60 4.79 -14.60 -5.70
N LYS A 61 4.01 -14.38 -4.65
CA LYS A 61 2.87 -13.45 -4.68
C LYS A 61 2.91 -12.58 -3.44
N GLU A 62 2.51 -11.31 -3.61
CA GLU A 62 2.36 -10.41 -2.48
C GLU A 62 1.12 -10.82 -1.68
N ALA A 63 1.28 -10.97 -0.36
CA ALA A 63 0.17 -11.20 0.55
C ALA A 63 -0.38 -9.85 1.03
N PRO A 64 -1.69 -9.75 1.31
CA PRO A 64 -2.26 -8.51 1.85
C PRO A 64 -1.68 -8.17 3.21
N VAL A 65 -1.43 -6.88 3.44
CA VAL A 65 -0.94 -6.33 4.70
C VAL A 65 -2.04 -5.47 5.31
N HIS A 66 -2.23 -5.57 6.62
CA HIS A 66 -3.23 -4.77 7.31
C HIS A 66 -2.94 -3.28 7.16
N LEU A 67 -3.96 -2.48 6.89
CA LEU A 67 -3.80 -1.04 6.66
C LEU A 67 -3.19 -0.32 7.86
N SER A 68 -3.46 -0.78 9.08
CA SER A 68 -2.86 -0.20 10.29
C SER A 68 -1.34 -0.36 10.37
N ASN A 69 -0.78 -1.28 9.59
CA ASN A 69 0.67 -1.50 9.53
C ASN A 69 1.35 -0.67 8.45
N LEU A 70 0.59 0.15 7.74
CA LEU A 70 1.09 0.96 6.62
C LEU A 70 0.97 2.44 6.94
N MET A 71 1.97 3.21 6.52
CA MET A 71 1.89 4.67 6.50
C MET A 71 2.31 5.17 5.13
N LEU A 72 1.63 6.23 4.68
CA LEU A 72 1.98 6.88 3.44
C LEU A 72 3.36 7.53 3.57
N ILE A 73 4.15 7.47 2.51
CA ILE A 73 5.45 8.17 2.47
C ILE A 73 5.22 9.59 1.99
N ASP A 74 5.66 10.56 2.80
CA ASP A 74 5.58 11.97 2.46
C ASP A 74 6.46 12.25 1.23
N PRO A 75 5.91 12.76 0.13
CA PRO A 75 6.70 13.01 -1.08
C PRO A 75 7.78 14.07 -0.91
N LYS A 76 7.65 14.94 0.08
CA LYS A 76 8.62 16.00 0.32
C LYS A 76 9.76 15.56 1.23
N THR A 77 9.46 14.81 2.30
CA THR A 77 10.46 14.40 3.29
C THR A 77 10.98 12.99 3.09
N ASP A 78 10.32 12.20 2.24
CA ASP A 78 10.60 10.78 2.00
C ASP A 78 10.53 9.93 3.28
N ARG A 79 9.68 10.33 4.21
CA ARG A 79 9.47 9.64 5.49
C ARG A 79 8.00 9.26 5.67
N PRO A 80 7.70 8.23 6.48
CA PRO A 80 6.31 7.91 6.79
C PRO A 80 5.62 9.11 7.45
N THR A 81 4.40 9.39 7.02
CA THR A 81 3.60 10.48 7.55
C THR A 81 2.15 10.06 7.73
N ARG A 82 1.46 10.74 8.60
CA ARG A 82 0.01 10.59 8.71
C ARG A 82 -0.68 11.37 7.60
N VAL A 83 -1.84 10.88 7.20
CA VAL A 83 -2.67 11.50 6.17
C VAL A 83 -3.77 12.31 6.84
N GLY A 84 -3.87 13.58 6.48
CA GLY A 84 -4.99 14.44 6.82
C GLY A 84 -5.77 14.78 5.56
N PHE A 85 -6.81 15.56 5.72
CA PHE A 85 -7.65 16.01 4.61
C PHE A 85 -7.78 17.52 4.62
N ARG A 86 -7.86 18.11 3.43
CA ARG A 86 -8.08 19.54 3.26
C ARG A 86 -9.13 19.75 2.17
N ILE A 87 -9.98 20.73 2.36
CA ILE A 87 -10.96 21.13 1.36
C ILE A 87 -10.38 22.34 0.62
N LEU A 88 -10.22 22.20 -0.70
CA LEU A 88 -9.72 23.27 -1.55
C LEU A 88 -10.80 24.31 -1.82
N GLU A 89 -10.41 25.45 -2.39
CA GLU A 89 -11.33 26.57 -2.69
C GLU A 89 -12.48 26.14 -3.61
N ASP A 90 -12.24 25.20 -4.51
CA ASP A 90 -13.26 24.66 -5.40
C ASP A 90 -14.18 23.63 -4.72
N GLY A 91 -14.02 23.39 -3.43
CA GLY A 91 -14.79 22.41 -2.68
C GLY A 91 -14.27 20.97 -2.75
N LYS A 92 -13.20 20.73 -3.48
CA LYS A 92 -12.63 19.39 -3.61
C LYS A 92 -11.84 19.00 -2.36
N LYS A 93 -12.12 17.80 -1.84
CA LYS A 93 -11.40 17.24 -0.70
C LYS A 93 -10.16 16.48 -1.17
N VAL A 94 -9.01 16.85 -0.65
CA VAL A 94 -7.74 16.24 -1.00
C VAL A 94 -7.03 15.71 0.24
N ARG A 95 -6.13 14.75 0.03
CA ARG A 95 -5.29 14.23 1.09
C ARG A 95 -4.05 15.10 1.24
N VAL A 96 -3.61 15.28 2.47
CA VAL A 96 -2.45 16.08 2.81
C VAL A 96 -1.50 15.26 3.69
N ALA A 97 -0.21 15.32 3.40
CA ALA A 97 0.81 14.74 4.26
C ALA A 97 1.02 15.64 5.47
N LYS A 98 0.67 15.17 6.65
CA LYS A 98 0.74 15.99 7.87
C LYS A 98 2.17 16.42 8.23
N GLY A 99 3.17 15.61 7.86
CA GLY A 99 4.57 15.92 8.16
C GLY A 99 5.09 17.19 7.48
N SER A 100 4.68 17.43 6.23
CA SER A 100 5.16 18.58 5.44
C SER A 100 4.06 19.55 5.04
N GLY A 101 2.81 19.16 5.15
CA GLY A 101 1.69 19.96 4.65
C GLY A 101 1.46 19.85 3.16
N GLU A 102 2.20 18.98 2.47
CA GLU A 102 2.05 18.81 1.02
C GLU A 102 0.74 18.13 0.65
N VAL A 103 0.11 18.62 -0.41
CA VAL A 103 -1.07 17.99 -0.99
C VAL A 103 -0.63 16.72 -1.72
N ILE A 104 -1.24 15.58 -1.38
CA ILE A 104 -0.94 14.30 -2.00
C ILE A 104 -1.73 14.13 -3.29
N ASP A 105 -3.00 14.48 -3.25
CA ASP A 105 -3.86 14.42 -4.42
C ASP A 105 -3.92 15.80 -5.07
N ALA A 106 -3.24 15.94 -6.15
CA ALA A 106 -3.26 17.19 -6.91
C ALA A 106 -4.42 17.20 -7.91
#